data_730992d3802c931ee7c39111d1e8ec94
#
_entry.id   730992d3802c931ee7c39111d1e8ec94
#
_cell.length_a   1.000
_cell.length_b   1.000
_cell.length_c   1.000
_cell.angle_alpha   90.00
_cell.angle_beta   90.00
_cell.angle_gamma   90.00
#
_symmetry.space_group_name_H-M   'P 1'
#
loop_
_entity.id
_entity.type
_entity.pdbx_description
1 polymer ?
#
loop_
_entity_poly.entity_id
_entity_poly.type
_entity_poly.pdbx_seq_one_letter_code
_entity_poly.pdbx_strand_id
1 'polypeptide(L)' 'MTATTLINYSTRDFASKEDLELYLKRQDAAFSPDVTKLFTEAGMLRRVVTRIWNKKHTFRVGIVFEYRDQAAFEACKPL' A
#
# COMPACT_ATOMS: atom_id res chain seq x y z
N MET A 1 -22.94 -16.18 3.74
CA MET A 1 -22.58 -14.74 3.80
C MET A 1 -21.09 -14.57 3.65
N THR A 2 -20.68 -13.68 2.77
CA THR A 2 -19.27 -13.43 2.52
C THR A 2 -18.69 -12.59 3.64
N ALA A 3 -17.51 -12.96 4.14
CA ALA A 3 -16.81 -12.12 5.11
C ALA A 3 -16.40 -10.81 4.46
N THR A 4 -16.49 -9.72 5.21
CA THR A 4 -16.05 -8.42 4.76
C THR A 4 -14.53 -8.36 4.77
N THR A 5 -13.93 -7.87 3.67
CA THR A 5 -12.49 -7.63 3.64
C THR A 5 -12.17 -6.38 4.46
N LEU A 6 -10.92 -6.27 4.89
CA LEU A 6 -10.42 -5.10 5.59
C LEU A 6 -9.55 -4.29 4.65
N ILE A 7 -9.83 -3.00 4.52
CA ILE A 7 -9.02 -2.10 3.72
C ILE A 7 -8.32 -1.11 4.64
N ASN A 8 -7.00 -1.03 4.49
CA ASN A 8 -6.20 0.02 5.11
C ASN A 8 -5.90 1.05 4.02
N TYR A 9 -6.48 2.22 4.16
CA TYR A 9 -6.34 3.29 3.20
C TYR A 9 -5.64 4.48 3.84
N SER A 10 -4.62 5.01 3.16
CA SER A 10 -3.92 6.20 3.63
C SER A 10 -3.43 7.04 2.46
N THR A 11 -3.13 8.30 2.74
CA THR A 11 -2.51 9.20 1.78
C THR A 11 -1.26 9.78 2.38
N ARG A 12 -0.34 10.19 1.51
CA ARG A 12 0.91 10.81 1.93
C ARG A 12 1.26 11.94 0.99
N ASP A 13 1.55 13.11 1.57
CA ASP A 13 1.93 14.30 0.81
C ASP A 13 3.44 14.47 0.86
N PHE A 14 4.01 14.95 -0.25
CA PHE A 14 5.44 15.19 -0.37
C PHE A 14 5.69 16.65 -0.75
N ALA A 15 6.86 17.15 -0.37
CA ALA A 15 7.25 18.53 -0.65
C ALA A 15 7.59 18.76 -2.13
N SER A 16 8.02 17.70 -2.83
CA SER A 16 8.44 17.81 -4.23
C SER A 16 8.08 16.56 -5.01
N LYS A 17 8.09 16.68 -6.34
CA LYS A 17 7.90 15.55 -7.23
C LYS A 17 9.00 14.51 -7.06
N GLU A 18 10.24 14.98 -6.86
CA GLU A 18 11.39 14.10 -6.68
C GLU A 18 11.23 13.21 -5.43
N ASP A 19 10.75 13.79 -4.34
CA ASP A 19 10.50 13.04 -3.12
C ASP A 19 9.41 11.99 -3.33
N LEU A 20 8.35 12.35 -4.06
CA LEU A 20 7.28 11.42 -4.38
C LEU A 20 7.80 10.25 -5.22
N GLU A 21 8.58 10.55 -6.26
CA GLU A 21 9.15 9.52 -7.15
C GLU A 21 10.08 8.58 -6.37
N LEU A 22 10.87 9.13 -5.45
CA LEU A 22 11.77 8.34 -4.61
C LEU A 22 10.96 7.39 -3.71
N TYR A 23 9.88 7.89 -3.13
CA TYR A 23 9.00 7.07 -2.30
C TYR A 23 8.43 5.88 -3.10
N LEU A 24 7.97 6.14 -4.33
CA LEU A 24 7.42 5.09 -5.18
C LEU A 24 8.47 4.03 -5.51
N LYS A 25 9.71 4.45 -5.80
CA LYS A 25 10.81 3.52 -6.06
C LYS A 25 11.10 2.66 -4.83
N ARG A 26 11.10 3.25 -3.64
CA ARG A 26 11.33 2.52 -2.39
C ARG A 26 10.22 1.54 -2.11
N GLN A 27 8.97 1.90 -2.40
CA GLN A 27 7.84 1.00 -2.25
C GLN A 27 7.98 -0.22 -3.18
N ASP A 28 8.33 0.01 -4.43
CA ASP A 28 8.51 -1.09 -5.39
C ASP A 28 9.66 -2.00 -4.96
N ALA A 29 10.76 -1.44 -4.47
CA ALA A 29 11.89 -2.21 -4.00
C ALA A 29 11.55 -3.01 -2.73
N ALA A 30 10.79 -2.41 -1.80
CA ALA A 30 10.40 -3.07 -0.56
C ALA A 30 9.44 -4.22 -0.81
N PHE A 31 8.57 -4.10 -1.81
CA PHE A 31 7.60 -5.14 -2.16
C PHE A 31 8.08 -5.93 -3.37
N SER A 32 9.26 -6.55 -3.25
CA SER A 32 9.77 -7.49 -4.23
C SER A 32 8.80 -8.68 -4.35
N PRO A 33 8.92 -9.50 -5.41
CA PRO A 33 8.06 -10.69 -5.54
C PRO A 33 8.11 -11.61 -4.32
N ASP A 34 9.26 -11.79 -3.70
CA ASP A 34 9.40 -12.63 -2.52
C ASP A 34 8.67 -12.04 -1.31
N VAL A 35 8.82 -10.74 -1.07
CA VAL A 35 8.14 -10.05 0.03
C VAL A 35 6.63 -10.04 -0.21
N THR A 36 6.20 -9.74 -1.44
CA THR A 36 4.79 -9.75 -1.81
C THR A 36 4.17 -11.12 -1.55
N LYS A 37 4.90 -12.19 -1.84
CA LYS A 37 4.44 -13.55 -1.58
C LYS A 37 4.20 -13.79 -0.09
N LEU A 38 5.11 -13.32 0.77
CA LEU A 38 4.94 -13.44 2.22
C LEU A 38 3.66 -12.76 2.69
N PHE A 39 3.40 -11.53 2.21
CA PHE A 39 2.19 -10.80 2.56
C PHE A 39 0.94 -11.50 2.04
N THR A 40 0.99 -12.02 0.81
CA THR A 40 -0.14 -12.73 0.20
C THR A 40 -0.47 -14.00 0.98
N GLU A 41 0.53 -14.75 1.40
CA GLU A 41 0.35 -15.96 2.20
C GLU A 41 -0.24 -15.64 3.57
N ALA A 42 0.09 -14.47 4.13
CA ALA A 42 -0.47 -14.02 5.40
C ALA A 42 -1.90 -13.48 5.28
N GLY A 43 -2.39 -13.27 4.05
CA GLY A 43 -3.78 -12.90 3.80
C GLY A 43 -4.00 -11.54 3.15
N MET A 44 -2.94 -10.91 2.64
CA MET A 44 -3.08 -9.69 1.84
C MET A 44 -3.65 -10.05 0.47
N LEU A 45 -4.74 -9.40 0.09
CA LEU A 45 -5.40 -9.65 -1.20
C LEU A 45 -4.90 -8.70 -2.27
N ARG A 46 -4.60 -7.44 -1.92
CA ARG A 46 -4.23 -6.43 -2.89
C ARG A 46 -3.43 -5.32 -2.24
N ARG A 47 -2.46 -4.80 -2.97
CA ARG A 47 -1.71 -3.61 -2.61
C ARG A 47 -1.75 -2.65 -3.80
N VAL A 48 -2.17 -1.41 -3.55
CA VAL A 48 -2.17 -0.36 -4.56
C VAL A 48 -1.44 0.84 -4.00
N VAL A 49 -0.41 1.29 -4.70
CA VAL A 49 0.29 2.53 -4.39
C VAL A 49 0.25 3.37 -5.67
N THR A 50 -0.40 4.52 -5.59
CA THR A 50 -0.67 5.30 -6.80
C THR A 50 -0.54 6.80 -6.54
N ARG A 51 -0.22 7.53 -7.61
CA ARG A 51 -0.25 8.98 -7.57
C ARG A 51 -1.69 9.45 -7.54
N ILE A 52 -1.95 10.48 -6.72
CA ILE A 52 -3.25 11.16 -6.73
C ILE A 52 -3.06 12.48 -7.45
N TRP A 53 -3.82 12.66 -8.54
CA TRP A 53 -3.72 13.84 -9.38
C TRP A 53 -5.03 14.61 -9.33
N ASN A 54 -5.15 15.49 -8.35
CA ASN A 54 -6.36 16.28 -8.18
C ASN A 54 -6.15 17.79 -8.06
N LYS A 55 -4.91 18.24 -7.87
CA LYS A 55 -4.59 19.67 -7.78
C LYS A 55 -3.17 19.96 -8.25
N LYS A 56 -2.97 21.15 -8.82
CA LYS A 56 -1.62 21.63 -9.15
C LYS A 56 -0.81 21.79 -7.85
N HIS A 57 0.47 21.49 -7.94
CA HIS A 57 1.44 21.63 -6.84
C HIS A 57 1.16 20.71 -5.64
N THR A 58 0.32 19.69 -5.84
CA THR A 58 0.10 18.68 -4.82
C THR A 58 0.81 17.40 -5.23
N PHE A 59 1.73 16.95 -4.39
CA PHE A 59 2.47 15.71 -4.63
C PHE A 59 1.99 14.67 -3.62
N ARG A 60 0.96 13.95 -3.99
CA ARG A 60 0.25 13.04 -3.08
C ARG A 60 0.22 11.63 -3.64
N VAL A 61 0.39 10.67 -2.74
CA VAL A 61 0.29 9.24 -3.04
C VAL A 61 -0.87 8.66 -2.24
N GLY A 62 -1.67 7.83 -2.90
CA GLY A 62 -2.69 7.02 -2.25
C GLY A 62 -2.16 5.61 -2.04
N ILE A 63 -2.37 5.07 -0.86
CA ILE A 63 -1.88 3.75 -0.48
C ILE A 63 -3.06 2.94 0.01
N VAL A 64 -3.31 1.78 -0.64
CA VAL A 64 -4.39 0.87 -0.27
C VAL A 64 -3.81 -0.51 -0.07
N PHE A 65 -4.08 -1.08 1.10
CA PHE A 65 -3.82 -2.49 1.37
C PHE A 65 -5.16 -3.15 1.68
N GLU A 66 -5.47 -4.19 0.94
CA GLU A 66 -6.67 -4.98 1.17
C GLU A 66 -6.30 -6.33 1.75
N TYR A 67 -6.91 -6.68 2.86
CA TYR A 67 -6.67 -7.94 3.57
C TYR A 67 -7.94 -8.77 3.60
N ARG A 68 -7.77 -10.10 3.65
CA ARG A 68 -8.88 -11.04 3.70
C ARG A 68 -9.79 -10.77 4.91
N ASP A 69 -9.18 -10.44 6.07
CA ASP A 69 -9.89 -10.14 7.32
C ASP A 69 -8.92 -9.45 8.28
N GLN A 70 -9.38 -9.16 9.50
CA GLN A 70 -8.54 -8.51 10.50
C GLN A 70 -7.41 -9.41 10.97
N ALA A 71 -7.60 -10.71 11.02
CA ALA A 71 -6.55 -11.64 11.41
C ALA A 71 -5.40 -11.58 10.40
N ALA A 72 -5.71 -11.48 9.10
CA ALA A 72 -4.70 -11.32 8.05
C ALA A 72 -3.93 -10.01 8.20
N PHE A 73 -4.62 -8.91 8.52
CA PHE A 73 -3.98 -7.62 8.79
C PHE A 73 -2.99 -7.73 9.94
N GLU A 74 -3.40 -8.37 11.04
CA GLU A 74 -2.52 -8.55 12.19
C GLU A 74 -1.31 -9.44 11.85
N ALA A 75 -1.51 -10.47 11.03
CA ALA A 75 -0.43 -11.34 10.59
C ALA A 75 0.58 -10.62 9.71
N CYS A 76 0.15 -9.61 8.96
CA CYS A 76 1.04 -8.84 8.08
C CYS A 76 1.84 -7.76 8.80
N LYS A 77 1.41 -7.32 9.98
CA LYS A 77 2.08 -6.24 10.71
C LYS A 77 3.58 -6.48 10.97
N PRO A 78 4.00 -7.67 11.41
CA PRO A 78 5.42 -7.90 11.68
C PRO A 78 6.28 -8.12 10.43
N LEU A 79 5.69 -8.22 9.28
CA LEU A 79 6.42 -8.49 8.04
C LEU A 79 7.10 -7.26 7.43
#